data_ae205eb0f13bc628cf7cd45b0781bbbf
#
_entry.id   ae205eb0f13bc628cf7cd45b0781bbbf
#
_cell.length_a   1.000
_cell.length_b   1.000
_cell.length_c   1.000
_cell.angle_alpha   90.00
_cell.angle_beta   90.00
_cell.angle_gamma   90.00
#
_symmetry.space_group_name_H-M   'P 1'
#
loop_
_entity.id
_entity.type
_entity.pdbx_description
1 polymer ?
#
loop_
_entity_poly.entity_id
_entity_poly.type
_entity_poly.pdbx_seq_one_letter_code
_entity_poly.pdbx_strand_id
1 'polypeptide(L)'
;MVLIAKSLEEMTQEIGNPQFSYYGIFTPEKDVENFEERTYAGNPYVNVRKSFIDALMDELNLHKTSKWEAGSAVALALENSLTRGHLCDDFLPVSIKVFTGDYGSVIRIRDSGPGFDFLGHIRERTEGKYYGTGRGTGILFFDHCGPQVSYEGDGSIVNILVK
;
A
#
# COMPACT_ATOMS: atom_id res chain seq x y z
N MET A 1 -8.53 -12.14 -3.99
CA MET A 1 -7.26 -11.62 -3.83
C MET A 1 -6.65 -11.50 -5.00
N VAL A 2 -5.82 -10.47 -4.88
CA VAL A 2 -4.65 -11.08 -5.44
C VAL A 2 -3.38 -10.41 -4.98
N LEU A 3 -2.82 -10.96 -3.94
CA LEU A 3 -1.41 -10.80 -3.73
C LEU A 3 -0.72 -11.59 -4.83
N ILE A 4 -0.19 -10.90 -5.83
CA ILE A 4 0.43 -11.52 -7.00
C ILE A 4 1.94 -11.26 -6.98
N ALA A 5 2.68 -12.22 -7.49
CA ALA A 5 4.10 -12.05 -7.80
C ALA A 5 4.24 -11.41 -9.20
N LYS A 6 3.71 -10.18 -9.38
CA LYS A 6 3.93 -9.40 -10.59
C LYS A 6 4.92 -8.29 -10.35
N SER A 7 5.82 -8.10 -11.28
CA SER A 7 6.72 -6.95 -11.30
C SER A 7 5.97 -5.65 -11.65
N LEU A 8 6.59 -4.50 -11.36
CA LEU A 8 6.07 -3.21 -11.81
C LEU A 8 5.87 -3.19 -13.34
N GLU A 9 6.82 -3.77 -14.11
CA GLU A 9 6.75 -3.81 -15.56
C GLU A 9 5.52 -4.58 -16.04
N GLU A 10 5.26 -5.76 -15.50
CA GLU A 10 4.07 -6.54 -15.83
C GLU A 10 2.77 -5.79 -15.50
N MET A 11 2.72 -5.14 -14.32
CA MET A 11 1.55 -4.35 -13.93
C MET A 11 1.35 -3.13 -14.84
N THR A 12 2.41 -2.44 -15.24
CA THR A 12 2.31 -1.27 -16.12
C THR A 12 1.93 -1.67 -17.55
N GLN A 13 2.31 -2.84 -18.02
CA GLN A 13 1.83 -3.37 -19.30
C GLN A 13 0.32 -3.62 -19.30
N GLU A 14 -0.24 -4.02 -18.16
CA GLU A 14 -1.69 -4.30 -18.05
C GLU A 14 -2.57 -3.05 -18.12
N ILE A 15 -2.05 -1.88 -17.77
CA ILE A 15 -2.83 -0.64 -17.87
C ILE A 15 -2.83 -0.01 -19.26
N GLY A 16 -2.03 -0.52 -20.19
CA GLY A 16 -1.95 -0.02 -21.56
C GLY A 16 -1.37 1.40 -21.66
N ASN A 17 -0.41 1.62 -22.55
CA ASN A 17 0.21 2.93 -22.78
C ASN A 17 0.58 3.69 -21.49
N PRO A 18 1.35 3.09 -20.56
CA PRO A 18 1.60 3.67 -19.26
C PRO A 18 2.34 4.99 -19.38
N GLN A 19 1.83 6.01 -18.70
CA GLN A 19 2.48 7.31 -18.57
C GLN A 19 2.72 7.59 -17.09
N PHE A 20 3.89 8.12 -16.77
CA PHE A 20 4.16 8.61 -15.43
C PHE A 20 3.33 9.87 -15.18
N SER A 21 2.44 9.83 -14.21
CA SER A 21 1.47 10.90 -13.95
C SER A 21 1.70 11.67 -12.66
N TYR A 22 2.28 11.01 -11.65
CA TYR A 22 2.46 11.64 -10.34
C TYR A 22 3.68 11.11 -9.61
N TYR A 23 4.37 12.01 -8.92
CA TYR A 23 5.38 11.70 -7.91
C TYR A 23 5.16 12.57 -6.68
N GLY A 24 5.11 11.93 -5.53
CA GLY A 24 4.95 12.62 -4.25
C GLY A 24 5.76 11.96 -3.14
N ILE A 25 5.96 12.72 -2.08
CA ILE A 25 6.55 12.24 -0.84
C ILE A 25 5.50 12.38 0.25
N PHE A 26 5.16 11.26 0.85
CA PHE A 26 4.36 11.20 2.06
C PHE A 26 5.27 11.51 3.25
N THR A 27 4.86 12.47 4.08
CA THR A 27 5.59 12.88 5.27
C THR A 27 4.71 12.68 6.50
N PRO A 28 5.12 11.83 7.46
CA PRO A 28 4.27 11.49 8.62
C PRO A 28 3.74 12.71 9.36
N GLU A 29 4.58 13.70 9.65
CA GLU A 29 4.18 14.93 10.35
C GLU A 29 2.99 15.67 9.71
N LYS A 30 2.86 15.59 8.36
CA LYS A 30 1.83 16.30 7.60
C LYS A 30 0.65 15.42 7.26
N ASP A 31 0.91 14.14 7.01
CA ASP A 31 -0.03 13.25 6.32
C ASP A 31 -0.61 12.17 7.25
N VAL A 32 -0.21 12.18 8.54
CA VAL A 32 -0.73 11.28 9.56
C VAL A 32 -1.49 12.07 10.63
N GLU A 33 -2.68 11.59 10.98
CA GLU A 33 -3.43 12.08 12.13
C GLU A 33 -2.97 11.34 13.39
N ASN A 34 -2.55 12.11 14.40
CA ASN A 34 -2.12 11.55 15.68
C ASN A 34 -1.04 10.48 15.52
N PHE A 35 0.14 10.89 15.07
CA PHE A 35 1.31 10.03 14.91
C PHE A 35 1.82 9.53 16.27
N GLU A 36 0.98 8.83 17.00
CA GLU A 36 1.32 8.07 18.19
C GLU A 36 1.12 6.60 17.85
N GLU A 37 2.07 5.78 18.26
CA GLU A 37 1.92 4.33 18.15
C GLU A 37 0.67 3.91 18.92
N ARG A 38 -0.37 3.53 18.19
CA ARG A 38 -1.57 2.95 18.76
C ARG A 38 -1.51 1.44 18.58
N THR A 39 -1.84 0.73 19.63
CA THR A 39 -1.93 -0.72 19.58
C THR A 39 -3.39 -1.17 19.50
N TYR A 40 -3.74 -1.87 18.43
CA TYR A 40 -4.99 -2.61 18.36
C TYR A 40 -4.67 -4.12 18.34
N ALA A 41 -5.19 -4.86 19.29
CA ALA A 41 -4.92 -6.30 19.44
C ALA A 41 -3.40 -6.65 19.39
N GLY A 42 -2.55 -5.80 19.96
CA GLY A 42 -1.09 -6.01 20.00
C GLY A 42 -0.34 -5.58 18.73
N ASN A 43 -1.02 -4.99 17.76
CA ASN A 43 -0.38 -4.47 16.55
C ASN A 43 -0.32 -2.94 16.56
N PRO A 44 0.80 -2.32 16.18
CA PRO A 44 0.89 -0.89 16.00
C PRO A 44 -0.03 -0.47 14.83
N TYR A 45 -0.65 0.69 14.99
CA TYR A 45 -1.58 1.25 14.03
C TYR A 45 -1.37 2.76 13.91
N VAL A 46 -1.42 3.27 12.68
CA VAL A 46 -1.27 4.69 12.34
C VAL A 46 -2.37 5.06 11.36
N ASN A 47 -3.04 6.18 11.58
CA ASN A 47 -4.06 6.70 10.68
C ASN A 47 -3.45 7.64 9.63
N VAL A 48 -3.60 7.30 8.37
CA VAL A 48 -3.27 8.21 7.27
C VAL A 48 -4.39 9.22 7.09
N ARG A 49 -4.06 10.51 6.91
CA ARG A 49 -5.05 11.56 6.73
C ARG A 49 -5.88 11.34 5.48
N LYS A 50 -7.19 11.42 5.65
CA LYS A 50 -8.13 11.29 4.54
C LYS A 50 -7.86 12.32 3.43
N SER A 51 -7.54 13.56 3.78
CA SER A 51 -7.22 14.62 2.82
C SER A 51 -6.04 14.28 1.90
N PHE A 52 -5.02 13.59 2.42
CA PHE A 52 -3.90 13.11 1.62
C PHE A 52 -4.35 12.05 0.62
N ILE A 53 -5.13 11.06 1.09
CA ILE A 53 -5.66 9.99 0.24
C ILE A 53 -6.59 10.56 -0.83
N ASP A 54 -7.49 11.46 -0.47
CA ASP A 54 -8.42 12.09 -1.42
C ASP A 54 -7.64 12.85 -2.51
N ALA A 55 -6.63 13.65 -2.15
CA ALA A 55 -5.79 14.38 -3.10
C ALA A 55 -5.04 13.42 -4.04
N LEU A 56 -4.48 12.33 -3.50
CA LEU A 56 -3.81 11.32 -4.32
C LEU A 56 -4.80 10.62 -5.27
N MET A 57 -6.01 10.29 -4.79
CA MET A 57 -7.03 9.64 -5.60
C MET A 57 -7.59 10.55 -6.69
N ASP A 58 -7.53 11.87 -6.52
CA ASP A 58 -7.95 12.83 -7.54
C ASP A 58 -6.96 12.89 -8.73
N GLU A 59 -5.69 12.57 -8.50
CA GLU A 59 -4.69 12.39 -9.58
C GLU A 59 -4.97 11.13 -10.43
N LEU A 60 -5.77 10.20 -9.92
CA LEU A 60 -6.16 9.00 -10.64
C LEU A 60 -7.48 9.22 -11.37
N ASN A 61 -7.49 9.00 -12.67
CA ASN A 61 -8.74 9.05 -13.45
C ASN A 61 -9.56 7.77 -13.26
N LEU A 62 -9.98 7.50 -12.02
CA LEU A 62 -10.68 6.28 -11.64
C LEU A 62 -12.18 6.53 -11.44
N HIS A 63 -12.97 5.49 -11.66
CA HIS A 63 -14.38 5.46 -11.27
C HIS A 63 -14.52 5.57 -9.74
N LYS A 64 -15.62 6.15 -9.22
CA LYS A 64 -15.79 6.41 -7.78
C LYS A 64 -15.59 5.17 -6.90
N THR A 65 -16.09 4.01 -7.31
CA THR A 65 -15.95 2.75 -6.56
C THR A 65 -14.48 2.32 -6.51
N SER A 66 -13.79 2.37 -7.66
CA SER A 66 -12.36 2.04 -7.74
C SER A 66 -11.50 3.02 -6.94
N LYS A 67 -11.89 4.31 -6.86
CA LYS A 67 -11.20 5.29 -6.01
C LYS A 67 -11.25 4.93 -4.53
N TRP A 68 -12.39 4.47 -4.02
CA TRP A 68 -12.52 4.07 -2.63
C TRP A 68 -11.64 2.84 -2.30
N GLU A 69 -11.69 1.82 -3.15
CA GLU A 69 -10.88 0.61 -3.00
C GLU A 69 -9.38 0.92 -3.10
N ALA A 70 -8.99 1.73 -4.09
CA ALA A 70 -7.62 2.19 -4.26
C ALA A 70 -7.15 3.02 -3.06
N GLY A 71 -7.96 3.96 -2.59
CA GLY A 71 -7.66 4.79 -1.42
C GLY A 71 -7.46 3.97 -0.17
N SER A 72 -8.29 2.96 0.05
CA SER A 72 -8.16 2.04 1.19
C SER A 72 -6.88 1.19 1.10
N ALA A 73 -6.54 0.70 -0.09
CA ALA A 73 -5.31 -0.07 -0.31
C ALA A 73 -4.05 0.81 -0.11
N VAL A 74 -4.08 2.05 -0.59
CA VAL A 74 -2.99 3.02 -0.39
C VAL A 74 -2.83 3.38 1.07
N ALA A 75 -3.92 3.68 1.78
CA ALA A 75 -3.87 3.99 3.21
C ALA A 75 -3.24 2.87 4.02
N LEU A 76 -3.64 1.62 3.74
CA LEU A 76 -3.07 0.45 4.40
C LEU A 76 -1.60 0.21 4.03
N ALA A 77 -1.22 0.43 2.78
CA ALA A 77 0.18 0.30 2.36
C ALA A 77 1.06 1.34 3.06
N LEU A 78 0.57 2.59 3.20
CA LEU A 78 1.28 3.64 3.94
C LEU A 78 1.36 3.33 5.43
N GLU A 79 0.27 2.85 6.04
CA GLU A 79 0.30 2.38 7.43
C GLU A 79 1.36 1.27 7.63
N ASN A 80 1.40 0.30 6.74
CA ASN A 80 2.42 -0.76 6.79
C ASN A 80 3.84 -0.22 6.62
N SER A 81 4.05 0.74 5.70
CA SER A 81 5.35 1.40 5.53
C SER A 81 5.81 2.09 6.81
N LEU A 82 4.91 2.80 7.49
CA LEU A 82 5.22 3.50 8.73
C LEU A 82 5.45 2.56 9.91
N THR A 83 4.56 1.57 10.09
CA THR A 83 4.59 0.71 11.28
C THR A 83 5.56 -0.46 11.16
N ARG A 84 5.75 -0.99 9.97
CA ARG A 84 6.62 -2.16 9.70
C ARG A 84 7.91 -1.78 8.99
N GLY A 85 7.79 -0.95 7.95
CA GLY A 85 8.94 -0.46 7.21
C GLY A 85 9.81 0.46 8.04
N HIS A 86 9.24 1.52 8.58
CA HIS A 86 9.96 2.55 9.34
C HIS A 86 10.03 2.30 10.85
N LEU A 87 9.36 1.28 11.36
CA LEU A 87 9.30 1.01 12.81
C LEU A 87 8.80 2.22 13.61
N CYS A 88 7.82 2.94 13.08
CA CYS A 88 7.28 4.18 13.62
C CYS A 88 8.28 5.35 13.72
N ASP A 89 9.33 5.36 12.86
CA ASP A 89 10.19 6.52 12.70
C ASP A 89 9.52 7.56 11.80
N ASP A 90 9.08 8.68 12.39
CA ASP A 90 8.34 9.76 11.74
C ASP A 90 9.20 10.65 10.82
N PHE A 91 10.51 10.52 10.88
CA PHE A 91 11.45 11.27 10.02
C PHE A 91 11.70 10.59 8.66
N LEU A 92 11.34 9.34 8.51
CA LEU A 92 11.57 8.62 7.26
C LEU A 92 10.42 8.86 6.26
N PRO A 93 10.70 9.42 5.08
CA PRO A 93 9.68 9.68 4.08
C PRO A 93 9.34 8.41 3.29
N VAL A 94 8.10 8.35 2.83
CA VAL A 94 7.62 7.34 1.87
C VAL A 94 7.47 8.00 0.50
N SER A 95 8.05 7.41 -0.53
CA SER A 95 7.89 7.90 -1.90
C SER A 95 6.71 7.21 -2.58
N ILE A 96 5.93 7.99 -3.33
CA ILE A 96 4.77 7.51 -4.09
C ILE A 96 4.96 7.89 -5.55
N LYS A 97 4.80 6.90 -6.44
CA LYS A 97 4.78 7.11 -7.89
C LYS A 97 3.48 6.55 -8.45
N VAL A 98 2.90 7.27 -9.40
CA VAL A 98 1.70 6.83 -10.10
C VAL A 98 1.97 6.76 -11.59
N PHE A 99 1.55 5.67 -12.19
CA PHE A 99 1.51 5.45 -13.62
C PHE A 99 0.05 5.29 -14.02
N THR A 100 -0.38 6.04 -15.02
CA THR A 100 -1.74 5.98 -15.56
C THR A 100 -1.69 5.47 -16.99
N GLY A 101 -2.61 4.61 -17.36
CA GLY A 101 -2.76 4.09 -18.71
C GLY A 101 -4.23 4.05 -19.14
N ASP A 102 -4.48 3.48 -20.31
CA ASP A 102 -5.81 3.42 -20.92
C ASP A 102 -6.80 2.58 -20.10
N TYR A 103 -6.29 1.61 -19.33
CA TYR A 103 -7.11 0.59 -18.65
C TYR A 103 -6.94 0.58 -17.12
N GLY A 104 -6.32 1.60 -16.56
CA GLY A 104 -6.13 1.69 -15.11
C GLY A 104 -4.91 2.47 -14.68
N SER A 105 -4.53 2.26 -13.43
CA SER A 105 -3.37 2.92 -12.83
C SER A 105 -2.55 1.96 -11.98
N VAL A 106 -1.25 2.21 -11.89
CA VAL A 106 -0.35 1.54 -10.94
C VAL A 106 0.19 2.57 -9.97
N ILE A 107 -0.01 2.33 -8.69
CA ILE A 107 0.52 3.14 -7.60
C ILE A 107 1.67 2.36 -6.97
N ARG A 108 2.87 2.94 -7.01
CA ARG A 108 4.06 2.38 -6.39
C ARG A 108 4.40 3.17 -5.14
N ILE A 109 4.46 2.50 -4.02
CA ILE A 109 4.81 3.05 -2.72
C ILE A 109 6.12 2.41 -2.30
N ARG A 110 7.10 3.22 -1.89
CA ARG A 110 8.39 2.75 -1.41
C ARG A 110 8.73 3.46 -0.10
N ASP A 111 8.92 2.67 0.93
CA ASP A 111 9.47 3.14 2.20
C ASP A 111 11.01 3.09 2.20
N SER A 112 11.60 3.68 3.23
CA SER A 112 13.05 3.74 3.43
C SER A 112 13.55 2.79 4.53
N GLY A 113 12.65 1.92 5.00
CA GLY A 113 12.97 0.96 6.05
C GLY A 113 13.70 -0.29 5.55
N PRO A 114 14.01 -1.21 6.47
CA PRO A 114 14.72 -2.44 6.16
C PRO A 114 13.87 -3.48 5.39
N GLY A 115 12.58 -3.15 5.12
CA GLY A 115 11.65 -4.11 4.54
C GLY A 115 11.12 -5.14 5.54
N PHE A 116 10.40 -6.15 5.03
CA PHE A 116 9.88 -7.24 5.85
C PHE A 116 9.71 -8.53 5.02
N ASP A 117 9.72 -9.66 5.68
CA ASP A 117 9.52 -10.97 5.02
C ASP A 117 8.05 -11.18 4.59
N PHE A 118 7.65 -10.49 3.50
CA PHE A 118 6.29 -10.63 2.97
C PHE A 118 5.99 -12.05 2.46
N LEU A 119 6.98 -12.76 1.95
CA LEU A 119 6.80 -14.15 1.49
C LEU A 119 6.55 -15.11 2.66
N GLY A 120 7.25 -14.91 3.77
CA GLY A 120 7.00 -15.63 5.01
C GLY A 120 5.58 -15.36 5.52
N HIS A 121 5.14 -14.12 5.51
CA HIS A 121 3.77 -13.75 5.91
C HIS A 121 2.70 -14.37 5.00
N ILE A 122 2.92 -14.41 3.68
CA ILE A 122 2.01 -15.09 2.75
C ILE A 122 1.93 -16.59 3.08
N ARG A 123 3.08 -17.22 3.30
CA ARG A 123 3.17 -18.65 3.63
C ARG A 123 2.43 -18.97 4.93
N GLU A 124 2.73 -18.25 6.01
CA GLU A 124 2.08 -18.43 7.31
C GLU A 124 0.55 -18.27 7.23
N ARG A 125 0.09 -17.35 6.39
CA ARG A 125 -1.32 -17.18 6.12
C ARG A 125 -1.93 -18.37 5.39
N THR A 126 -1.28 -18.86 4.32
CA THR A 126 -1.74 -20.03 3.58
C THR A 126 -1.84 -21.25 4.49
N GLU A 127 -0.98 -21.32 5.50
CA GLU A 127 -0.97 -22.37 6.54
C GLU A 127 -1.99 -22.10 7.68
N GLY A 128 -2.75 -21.03 7.62
CA GLY A 128 -3.80 -20.70 8.62
C GLY A 128 -3.26 -20.21 9.97
N LYS A 129 -2.00 -19.82 10.07
CA LYS A 129 -1.34 -19.42 11.33
C LYS A 129 -1.79 -18.08 11.88
N TYR A 130 -2.49 -17.26 11.09
CA TYR A 130 -2.92 -15.90 11.48
C TYR A 130 -4.28 -15.81 12.13
N TYR A 131 -5.04 -16.89 12.22
CA TYR A 131 -6.36 -16.83 12.81
C TYR A 131 -6.29 -16.48 14.31
N GLY A 132 -6.90 -15.35 14.67
CA GLY A 132 -7.02 -14.90 16.06
C GLY A 132 -5.82 -14.12 16.62
N THR A 133 -4.76 -13.87 15.85
CA THR A 133 -3.57 -13.14 16.35
C THR A 133 -3.59 -11.64 16.04
N GLY A 134 -4.54 -11.16 15.23
CA GLY A 134 -4.54 -9.78 14.70
C GLY A 134 -3.40 -9.45 13.73
N ARG A 135 -2.44 -10.37 13.53
CA ARG A 135 -1.37 -10.22 12.57
C ARG A 135 -1.87 -10.56 11.16
N GLY A 136 -1.35 -9.90 10.14
CA GLY A 136 -1.70 -10.17 8.74
C GLY A 136 -3.08 -9.64 8.30
N THR A 137 -3.77 -8.84 9.14
CA THR A 137 -5.04 -8.20 8.76
C THR A 137 -4.90 -7.33 7.51
N GLY A 138 -3.75 -6.68 7.31
CA GLY A 138 -3.46 -5.93 6.10
C GLY A 138 -3.42 -6.81 4.85
N ILE A 139 -2.80 -7.98 4.93
CA ILE A 139 -2.77 -8.94 3.83
C ILE A 139 -4.18 -9.48 3.55
N LEU A 140 -4.97 -9.74 4.60
CA LEU A 140 -6.38 -10.14 4.47
C LEU A 140 -7.22 -9.06 3.82
N PHE A 141 -6.97 -7.80 4.15
CA PHE A 141 -7.65 -6.67 3.52
C PHE A 141 -7.36 -6.63 2.01
N PHE A 142 -6.11 -6.74 1.62
CA PHE A 142 -5.74 -6.78 0.20
C PHE A 142 -6.40 -7.94 -0.56
N ASP A 143 -6.76 -9.03 0.13
CA ASP A 143 -7.50 -10.15 -0.49
C ASP A 143 -8.94 -9.83 -0.88
N HIS A 144 -9.55 -8.89 -0.20
CA HIS A 144 -10.96 -8.55 -0.36
C HIS A 144 -11.14 -7.22 -1.09
N CYS A 145 -10.05 -6.49 -1.35
CA CYS A 145 -10.07 -5.30 -2.18
C CYS A 145 -10.01 -5.65 -3.67
N GLY A 146 -10.63 -4.84 -4.51
CA GLY A 146 -10.55 -4.96 -5.97
C GLY A 146 -9.14 -4.79 -6.54
N PRO A 147 -8.26 -3.92 -5.99
CA PRO A 147 -6.89 -3.75 -6.46
C PRO A 147 -6.03 -5.01 -6.33
N GLN A 148 -5.16 -5.22 -7.30
CA GLN A 148 -4.10 -6.21 -7.22
C GLN A 148 -2.88 -5.61 -6.54
N VAL A 149 -2.29 -6.32 -5.59
CA VAL A 149 -1.14 -5.83 -4.80
C VAL A 149 0.05 -6.77 -4.96
N SER A 150 1.22 -6.20 -5.21
CA SER A 150 2.49 -6.93 -5.31
C SER A 150 3.56 -6.23 -4.48
N TYR A 151 4.40 -7.00 -3.81
CA TYR A 151 5.58 -6.51 -3.12
C TYR A 151 6.85 -6.84 -3.92
N GLU A 152 7.85 -5.97 -3.85
CA GLU A 152 9.15 -6.17 -4.50
C GLU A 152 10.30 -6.05 -3.50
N GLY A 153 11.42 -6.63 -3.90
CA GLY A 153 12.67 -6.57 -3.15
C GLY A 153 12.56 -7.27 -1.80
N ASP A 154 12.90 -6.55 -0.78
CA ASP A 154 12.85 -6.96 0.62
C ASP A 154 11.51 -6.67 1.32
N GLY A 155 10.49 -6.28 0.56
CA GLY A 155 9.17 -5.88 1.08
C GLY A 155 9.02 -4.40 1.36
N SER A 156 10.03 -3.58 1.10
CA SER A 156 9.97 -2.11 1.23
C SER A 156 9.24 -1.42 0.06
N ILE A 157 8.86 -2.17 -0.96
CA ILE A 157 8.17 -1.66 -2.13
C ILE A 157 6.86 -2.41 -2.32
N VAL A 158 5.76 -1.66 -2.45
CA VAL A 158 4.45 -2.20 -2.81
C VAL A 158 3.93 -1.54 -4.07
N ASN A 159 3.42 -2.34 -4.99
CA ASN A 159 2.73 -1.88 -6.19
C ASN A 159 1.25 -2.26 -6.09
N ILE A 160 0.38 -1.31 -6.39
CA ILE A 160 -1.07 -1.44 -6.34
C ILE A 160 -1.61 -1.17 -7.74
N LEU A 161 -2.15 -2.19 -8.39
CA LEU A 161 -2.80 -2.08 -9.70
C LEU A 161 -4.31 -1.91 -9.51
N VAL A 162 -4.85 -0.82 -10.05
CA VAL A 162 -6.27 -0.47 -10.04
C VAL A 162 -6.77 -0.42 -11.48
N LYS A 163 -7.84 -1.12 -11.77
CA LYS A 163 -8.50 -1.13 -13.09
C LYS A 163 -9.92 -0.61 -13.02
#